data_cc8f5b20e1c07686f80a1d1bb27c66a1
#
_entry.id   cc8f5b20e1c07686f80a1d1bb27c66a1
#
_cell.length_a   1.000
_cell.length_b   1.000
_cell.length_c   1.000
_cell.angle_alpha   90.00
_cell.angle_beta   90.00
_cell.angle_gamma   90.00
#
_symmetry.space_group_name_H-M   'P 1'
#
loop_
_entity.id
_entity.type
_entity.pdbx_description
1 polymer ?
#
loop_
_entity_poly.entity_id
_entity_poly.type
_entity_poly.pdbx_seq_one_letter_code
_entity_poly.pdbx_strand_id
1 'polypeptide(L)'
;MNYARFYLLLKRFSAADKEELKESLVSQYTGGRTTSLREMTMDEYDALCRALEQSEENRRAREAHIELMRQKRSVVLYLMLRLGIDTSDWARVDAYCMDPRIAGKKFRKLTEEELDTVAIKLRLIKRKETAKQNSKRFIN
;
A
#
# COMPACT_ATOMS: atom_id res chain seq x y z
N MET A 1 -30.74 -22.15 5.35
CA MET A 1 -29.41 -21.61 5.09
C MET A 1 -29.43 -20.09 5.35
N ASN A 2 -28.44 -19.59 6.06
CA ASN A 2 -28.37 -18.16 6.37
C ASN A 2 -27.53 -17.43 5.30
N TYR A 3 -28.16 -16.52 4.56
CA TYR A 3 -27.50 -15.77 3.48
C TYR A 3 -26.88 -14.46 3.95
N ALA A 4 -26.93 -14.15 5.24
CA ALA A 4 -26.38 -12.91 5.79
C ALA A 4 -24.88 -12.74 5.51
N ARG A 5 -24.12 -13.82 5.58
CA ARG A 5 -22.68 -13.84 5.30
C ARG A 5 -22.38 -13.32 3.89
N PHE A 6 -23.10 -13.83 2.89
CA PHE A 6 -22.94 -13.42 1.50
C PHE A 6 -23.29 -11.94 1.32
N TYR A 7 -24.42 -11.48 1.84
CA TYR A 7 -24.86 -10.10 1.68
C TYR A 7 -23.95 -9.09 2.37
N LEU A 8 -23.38 -9.44 3.52
CA LEU A 8 -22.39 -8.61 4.20
C LEU A 8 -21.12 -8.46 3.35
N LEU A 9 -20.67 -9.53 2.73
CA LEU A 9 -19.51 -9.50 1.84
C LEU A 9 -19.79 -8.72 0.56
N LEU A 10 -20.98 -8.88 0.00
CA LEU A 10 -21.40 -8.19 -1.23
C LEU A 10 -21.42 -6.68 -1.06
N LYS A 11 -21.82 -6.17 0.12
CA LYS A 11 -21.85 -4.74 0.42
C LYS A 11 -20.51 -4.04 0.23
N ARG A 12 -19.43 -4.77 0.38
CA ARG A 12 -18.06 -4.22 0.32
C ARG A 12 -17.55 -4.03 -1.11
N PHE A 13 -18.26 -4.56 -2.09
CA PHE A 13 -17.91 -4.37 -3.49
C PHE A 13 -18.52 -3.09 -4.03
N SER A 14 -17.75 -2.32 -4.79
CA SER A 14 -18.19 -1.07 -5.39
C SER A 14 -18.78 -1.24 -6.78
N ALA A 15 -19.54 -2.30 -6.99
CA ALA A 15 -20.25 -2.54 -8.24
C ALA A 15 -21.47 -1.62 -8.34
N ALA A 16 -21.72 -1.06 -9.54
CA ALA A 16 -22.85 -0.18 -9.79
C ALA A 16 -24.18 -0.93 -9.65
N ASP A 17 -24.19 -2.20 -10.07
CA ASP A 17 -25.35 -3.09 -9.95
C ASP A 17 -24.95 -4.33 -9.17
N LYS A 18 -25.34 -4.34 -7.88
CA LYS A 18 -25.04 -5.46 -6.98
C LYS A 18 -25.86 -6.70 -7.29
N GLU A 19 -27.08 -6.53 -7.84
CA GLU A 19 -27.91 -7.65 -8.21
C GLU A 19 -27.30 -8.41 -9.41
N GLU A 20 -26.81 -7.68 -10.39
CA GLU A 20 -26.11 -8.28 -11.53
C GLU A 20 -24.84 -9.00 -11.09
N LEU A 21 -24.09 -8.39 -10.18
CA LEU A 21 -22.88 -9.02 -9.60
C LEU A 21 -23.22 -10.31 -8.87
N LYS A 22 -24.29 -10.30 -8.06
CA LYS A 22 -24.77 -11.48 -7.34
C LYS A 22 -25.10 -12.61 -8.31
N GLU A 23 -25.89 -12.32 -9.34
CA GLU A 23 -26.28 -13.32 -10.34
C GLU A 23 -25.07 -13.90 -11.07
N SER A 24 -24.13 -13.05 -11.45
CA SER A 24 -22.89 -13.45 -12.10
C SER A 24 -22.07 -14.38 -11.23
N LEU A 25 -21.90 -14.05 -9.95
CA LEU A 25 -21.16 -14.88 -9.00
C LEU A 25 -21.81 -16.22 -8.77
N VAL A 26 -23.13 -16.24 -8.57
CA VAL A 26 -23.88 -17.48 -8.36
C VAL A 26 -23.77 -18.38 -9.60
N SER A 27 -23.91 -17.80 -10.79
CA SER A 27 -23.75 -18.55 -12.04
C SER A 27 -22.33 -19.14 -12.14
N GLN A 28 -21.31 -18.36 -11.81
CA GLN A 28 -19.92 -18.81 -11.87
C GLN A 28 -19.65 -20.00 -10.93
N TYR A 29 -20.17 -19.94 -9.71
CA TYR A 29 -19.92 -20.96 -8.68
C TYR A 29 -20.83 -22.17 -8.76
N THR A 30 -21.84 -22.14 -9.64
CA THR A 30 -22.74 -23.27 -9.93
C THR A 30 -22.53 -23.87 -11.30
N GLY A 31 -21.49 -23.42 -12.03
CA GLY A 31 -21.21 -23.89 -13.39
C GLY A 31 -22.32 -23.49 -14.38
N GLY A 32 -23.00 -22.39 -14.16
CA GLY A 32 -24.08 -21.89 -15.00
C GLY A 32 -25.44 -22.52 -14.71
N ARG A 33 -25.55 -23.34 -13.65
CA ARG A 33 -26.77 -24.04 -13.32
C ARG A 33 -27.91 -23.11 -12.86
N THR A 34 -27.56 -22.09 -12.11
CA THR A 34 -28.55 -21.15 -11.56
C THR A 34 -27.92 -19.77 -11.31
N THR A 35 -28.77 -18.75 -11.13
CA THR A 35 -28.41 -17.41 -10.67
C THR A 35 -28.98 -17.11 -9.28
N SER A 36 -29.68 -18.06 -8.66
CA SER A 36 -30.34 -17.89 -7.37
C SER A 36 -29.51 -18.48 -6.23
N LEU A 37 -29.28 -17.69 -5.18
CA LEU A 37 -28.60 -18.17 -3.97
C LEU A 37 -29.31 -19.36 -3.35
N ARG A 38 -30.65 -19.37 -3.41
CA ARG A 38 -31.44 -20.45 -2.80
C ARG A 38 -31.25 -21.81 -3.47
N GLU A 39 -30.86 -21.80 -4.74
CA GLU A 39 -30.62 -23.01 -5.52
C GLU A 39 -29.18 -23.53 -5.41
N MET A 40 -28.30 -22.79 -4.74
CA MET A 40 -26.93 -23.23 -4.46
C MET A 40 -26.91 -24.33 -3.41
N THR A 41 -26.02 -25.32 -3.59
CA THR A 41 -25.72 -26.27 -2.53
C THR A 41 -24.91 -25.58 -1.43
N MET A 42 -24.84 -26.19 -0.24
CA MET A 42 -24.02 -25.65 0.85
C MET A 42 -22.56 -25.53 0.46
N ASP A 43 -22.04 -26.50 -0.26
CA ASP A 43 -20.65 -26.50 -0.70
C ASP A 43 -20.37 -25.35 -1.69
N GLU A 44 -21.27 -25.13 -2.63
CA GLU A 44 -21.18 -24.02 -3.60
C GLU A 44 -21.23 -22.67 -2.88
N TYR A 45 -22.17 -22.51 -1.97
CA TYR A 45 -22.35 -21.28 -1.19
C TYR A 45 -21.10 -21.00 -0.33
N ASP A 46 -20.60 -22.02 0.37
CA ASP A 46 -19.43 -21.89 1.22
C ASP A 46 -18.18 -21.53 0.40
N ALA A 47 -17.99 -22.16 -0.76
CA ALA A 47 -16.89 -21.84 -1.67
C ALA A 47 -16.95 -20.38 -2.15
N LEU A 48 -18.14 -19.91 -2.52
CA LEU A 48 -18.36 -18.53 -2.93
C LEU A 48 -18.00 -17.55 -1.80
N CYS A 49 -18.52 -17.79 -0.59
CA CYS A 49 -18.24 -16.93 0.55
C CYS A 49 -16.76 -16.90 0.92
N ARG A 50 -16.07 -18.02 0.89
CA ARG A 50 -14.63 -18.09 1.14
C ARG A 50 -13.84 -17.29 0.11
N ALA A 51 -14.22 -17.38 -1.16
CA ALA A 51 -13.55 -16.62 -2.21
C ALA A 51 -13.72 -15.12 -2.01
N LEU A 52 -14.90 -14.67 -1.61
CA LEU A 52 -15.17 -13.25 -1.33
C LEU A 52 -14.42 -12.77 -0.09
N GLU A 53 -14.32 -13.59 0.96
CA GLU A 53 -13.55 -13.28 2.16
C GLU A 53 -12.07 -13.14 1.85
N GLN A 54 -11.51 -14.04 1.05
CA GLN A 54 -10.12 -13.99 0.64
C GLN A 54 -9.82 -12.73 -0.20
N SER A 55 -10.73 -12.38 -1.10
CA SER A 55 -10.63 -11.16 -1.91
C SER A 55 -10.62 -9.91 -1.02
N GLU A 56 -11.46 -9.89 0.02
CA GLU A 56 -11.52 -8.79 0.98
C GLU A 56 -10.23 -8.67 1.79
N GLU A 57 -9.70 -9.79 2.27
CA GLU A 57 -8.42 -9.82 3.00
C GLU A 57 -7.28 -9.32 2.12
N ASN A 58 -7.24 -9.75 0.87
CA ASN A 58 -6.23 -9.30 -0.09
C ASN A 58 -6.33 -7.80 -0.36
N ARG A 59 -7.54 -7.26 -0.46
CA ARG A 59 -7.77 -5.82 -0.63
C ARG A 59 -7.27 -5.04 0.57
N ARG A 60 -7.60 -5.50 1.78
CA ARG A 60 -7.14 -4.86 3.04
C ARG A 60 -5.62 -4.88 3.15
N ALA A 61 -5.00 -6.01 2.81
CA ALA A 61 -3.56 -6.14 2.83
C ALA A 61 -2.89 -5.16 1.86
N ARG A 62 -3.45 -5.00 0.64
CA ARG A 62 -2.94 -4.05 -0.34
C ARG A 62 -3.09 -2.61 0.13
N GLU A 63 -4.25 -2.26 0.70
CA GLU A 63 -4.50 -0.92 1.23
C GLU A 63 -3.56 -0.58 2.38
N ALA A 64 -3.35 -1.54 3.28
CA ALA A 64 -2.41 -1.37 4.40
C ALA A 64 -0.98 -1.17 3.89
N HIS A 65 -0.56 -1.91 2.87
CA HIS A 65 0.76 -1.77 2.25
C HIS A 65 0.93 -0.40 1.58
N ILE A 66 -0.08 0.06 0.84
CA ILE A 66 -0.06 1.38 0.18
C ILE A 66 0.08 2.48 1.23
N GLU A 67 -0.66 2.40 2.33
CA GLU A 67 -0.59 3.39 3.42
C GLU A 67 0.77 3.37 4.10
N LEU A 68 1.31 2.20 4.38
CA LEU A 68 2.64 2.04 4.97
C LEU A 68 3.72 2.66 4.06
N MET A 69 3.65 2.39 2.77
CA MET A 69 4.59 2.97 1.80
C MET A 69 4.48 4.49 1.73
N ARG A 70 3.26 5.02 1.79
CA ARG A 70 3.00 6.46 1.83
C ARG A 70 3.68 7.09 3.04
N GLN A 71 3.51 6.49 4.22
CA GLN A 71 4.13 6.97 5.45
C GLN A 71 5.65 6.96 5.35
N LYS A 72 6.23 5.88 4.86
CA LYS A 72 7.70 5.76 4.73
C LYS A 72 8.27 6.75 3.71
N ARG A 73 7.56 6.97 2.60
CA ARG A 73 7.95 8.00 1.62
C ARG A 73 7.89 9.39 2.21
N SER A 74 6.86 9.69 2.99
CA SER A 74 6.72 10.99 3.67
C SER A 74 7.87 11.24 4.63
N VAL A 75 8.29 10.23 5.38
CA VAL A 75 9.44 10.36 6.30
C VAL A 75 10.72 10.68 5.53
N VAL A 76 10.98 9.97 4.44
CA VAL A 76 12.17 10.20 3.61
C VAL A 76 12.16 11.62 3.02
N LEU A 77 11.03 12.06 2.46
CA LEU A 77 10.88 13.41 1.92
C LEU A 77 11.10 14.47 2.99
N TYR A 78 10.56 14.27 4.18
CA TYR A 78 10.77 15.18 5.31
C TYR A 78 12.26 15.28 5.67
N LEU A 79 12.93 14.14 5.74
CA LEU A 79 14.37 14.12 6.04
C LEU A 79 15.20 14.82 4.95
N MET A 80 14.83 14.65 3.67
CA MET A 80 15.45 15.36 2.56
C MET A 80 15.27 16.88 2.69
N LEU A 81 14.05 17.30 3.03
CA LEU A 81 13.75 18.71 3.25
C LEU A 81 14.61 19.30 4.37
N ARG A 82 14.81 18.55 5.44
CA ARG A 82 15.70 18.94 6.54
C ARG A 82 17.16 19.09 6.11
N LEU A 83 17.57 18.42 5.05
CA LEU A 83 18.91 18.52 4.47
C LEU A 83 19.03 19.63 3.42
N GLY A 84 17.96 20.39 3.19
CA GLY A 84 17.96 21.48 2.24
C GLY A 84 17.62 21.08 0.81
N ILE A 85 17.10 19.88 0.59
CA ILE A 85 16.66 19.43 -0.72
C ILE A 85 15.23 19.89 -0.96
N ASP A 86 14.98 20.55 -2.11
CA ASP A 86 13.65 20.98 -2.48
C ASP A 86 12.80 19.78 -2.91
N THR A 87 11.94 19.31 -2.01
CA THR A 87 11.09 18.14 -2.24
C THR A 87 9.86 18.46 -3.11
N SER A 88 9.63 19.72 -3.46
CA SER A 88 8.62 20.09 -4.44
C SER A 88 9.11 19.87 -5.88
N ASP A 89 10.39 19.68 -6.07
CA ASP A 89 11.02 19.42 -7.37
C ASP A 89 11.40 17.94 -7.46
N TRP A 90 10.60 17.15 -8.18
CA TRP A 90 10.83 15.72 -8.32
C TRP A 90 12.15 15.37 -9.01
N ALA A 91 12.62 16.22 -9.92
CA ALA A 91 13.91 16.01 -10.57
C ALA A 91 15.05 16.05 -9.55
N ARG A 92 14.99 16.95 -8.57
CA ARG A 92 15.99 17.05 -7.50
C ARG A 92 15.91 15.85 -6.56
N VAL A 93 14.70 15.43 -6.19
CA VAL A 93 14.48 14.25 -5.35
C VAL A 93 15.07 13.01 -6.03
N ASP A 94 14.76 12.80 -7.30
CA ASP A 94 15.26 11.67 -8.08
C ASP A 94 16.79 11.72 -8.24
N ALA A 95 17.34 12.89 -8.54
CA ALA A 95 18.79 13.06 -8.68
C ALA A 95 19.51 12.70 -7.38
N TYR A 96 18.98 13.11 -6.25
CA TYR A 96 19.54 12.79 -4.95
C TYR A 96 19.50 11.28 -4.66
N CYS A 97 18.36 10.65 -4.93
CA CYS A 97 18.19 9.20 -4.71
C CYS A 97 19.03 8.35 -5.66
N MET A 98 19.32 8.85 -6.87
CA MET A 98 20.16 8.14 -7.84
C MET A 98 21.61 8.02 -7.43
N ASP A 99 22.09 8.88 -6.51
CA ASP A 99 23.44 8.76 -5.98
C ASP A 99 23.63 7.37 -5.34
N PRO A 100 24.62 6.57 -5.78
CA PRO A 100 24.84 5.25 -5.22
C PRO A 100 25.07 5.23 -3.71
N ARG A 101 25.54 6.34 -3.14
CA ARG A 101 25.72 6.47 -1.68
C ARG A 101 24.39 6.58 -0.95
N ILE A 102 23.32 6.98 -1.63
CA ILE A 102 21.99 7.09 -1.05
C ILE A 102 21.16 5.85 -1.41
N ALA A 103 20.77 5.66 -2.65
CA ALA A 103 19.92 4.55 -3.05
C ALA A 103 20.29 3.95 -4.41
N GLY A 104 20.87 4.72 -5.31
CA GLY A 104 21.17 4.28 -6.67
C GLY A 104 19.94 4.05 -7.53
N LYS A 105 18.78 4.55 -7.12
CA LYS A 105 17.49 4.40 -7.80
C LYS A 105 16.67 5.67 -7.67
N LYS A 106 15.70 5.84 -8.58
CA LYS A 106 14.72 6.93 -8.44
C LYS A 106 13.83 6.68 -7.23
N PHE A 107 13.40 7.75 -6.58
CA PHE A 107 12.61 7.71 -5.35
C PHE A 107 11.38 6.80 -5.47
N ARG A 108 10.63 6.91 -6.57
CA ARG A 108 9.41 6.09 -6.79
C ARG A 108 9.69 4.59 -6.94
N LYS A 109 10.94 4.21 -7.20
CA LYS A 109 11.34 2.80 -7.37
C LYS A 109 11.83 2.17 -6.07
N LEU A 110 11.91 2.92 -4.99
CA LEU A 110 12.42 2.41 -3.72
C LEU A 110 11.40 1.46 -3.08
N THR A 111 11.89 0.30 -2.66
CA THR A 111 11.11 -0.67 -1.89
C THR A 111 10.97 -0.20 -0.45
N GLU A 112 10.11 -0.89 0.33
CA GLU A 112 9.94 -0.60 1.76
C GLU A 112 11.27 -0.64 2.51
N GLU A 113 12.07 -1.69 2.29
CA GLU A 113 13.37 -1.86 2.94
C GLU A 113 14.36 -0.78 2.51
N GLU A 114 14.35 -0.42 1.22
CA GLU A 114 15.21 0.63 0.70
C GLU A 114 14.83 2.00 1.28
N LEU A 115 13.55 2.28 1.46
CA LEU A 115 13.10 3.51 2.10
C LEU A 115 13.58 3.59 3.56
N ASP A 116 13.50 2.48 4.29
CA ASP A 116 14.02 2.42 5.67
C ASP A 116 15.53 2.68 5.71
N THR A 117 16.28 2.08 4.79
CA THR A 117 17.72 2.26 4.69
C THR A 117 18.08 3.71 4.38
N VAL A 118 17.37 4.33 3.42
CA VAL A 118 17.58 5.73 3.05
C VAL A 118 17.28 6.64 4.25
N ALA A 119 16.21 6.39 4.98
CA ALA A 119 15.87 7.19 6.17
C ALA A 119 16.99 7.14 7.21
N ILE A 120 17.59 5.98 7.44
CA ILE A 120 18.72 5.83 8.36
C ILE A 120 19.92 6.66 7.87
N LYS A 121 20.24 6.55 6.58
CA LYS A 121 21.35 7.31 5.98
C LYS A 121 21.14 8.82 6.10
N LEU A 122 19.94 9.31 5.83
CA LEU A 122 19.65 10.73 5.91
C LEU A 122 19.75 11.25 7.34
N ARG A 123 19.32 10.48 8.32
CA ARG A 123 19.46 10.83 9.74
C ARG A 123 20.93 10.93 10.13
N LEU A 124 21.77 10.01 9.66
CA LEU A 124 23.21 10.03 9.92
C LEU A 124 23.88 11.25 9.29
N ILE A 125 23.50 11.58 8.05
CA ILE A 125 24.02 12.78 7.35
C ILE A 125 23.67 14.04 8.15
N LYS A 126 22.42 14.13 8.61
CA LYS A 126 21.95 15.29 9.39
C LYS A 126 22.72 15.42 10.71
N ARG A 127 22.97 14.31 11.40
CA ARG A 127 23.77 14.31 12.62
C ARG A 127 25.18 14.82 12.38
N LYS A 128 25.83 14.39 11.30
CA LYS A 128 27.16 14.83 10.93
C LYS A 128 27.20 16.33 10.63
N GLU A 129 26.22 16.84 9.91
CA GLU A 129 26.11 18.28 9.64
C GLU A 129 25.93 19.08 10.92
N THR A 130 25.04 18.64 11.82
CA THR A 130 24.82 19.29 13.09
C THR A 130 26.09 19.30 13.95
N ALA A 131 26.77 18.16 14.00
CA ALA A 131 28.05 18.06 14.75
C ALA A 131 29.12 19.01 14.21
N LYS A 132 29.22 19.13 12.87
CA LYS A 132 30.16 20.06 12.24
C LYS A 132 29.79 21.51 12.54
N GLN A 133 28.53 21.88 12.51
CA GLN A 133 28.07 23.23 12.86
C GLN A 133 28.36 23.56 14.32
N ASN A 134 28.10 22.62 15.23
CA ASN A 134 28.39 22.80 16.66
C ASN A 134 29.90 22.93 16.92
N SER A 135 30.69 22.11 16.26
CA SER A 135 32.15 22.19 16.36
C SER A 135 32.68 23.54 15.90
N LYS A 136 32.16 24.09 14.80
CA LYS A 136 32.51 25.43 14.30
C LYS A 136 32.12 26.53 15.28
N ARG A 137 31.02 26.40 16.01
CA ARG A 137 30.59 27.38 17.02
C ARG A 137 31.55 27.44 18.19
N PHE A 138 32.23 26.36 18.54
CA PHE A 138 33.09 26.28 19.70
C PHE A 138 34.57 26.58 19.40
N ILE A 139 34.91 26.73 18.13
CA ILE A 139 36.31 26.95 17.71
C ILE A 139 36.69 28.44 17.56
N ASN A 140 35.80 29.33 17.85
CA ASN A 140 36.08 30.78 17.79
C ASN A 140 37.04 31.23 18.90
#